data_66bd0b367cae53a6047e211d771842e1
#
_entry.id   66bd0b367cae53a6047e211d771842e1
#
_cell.length_a   1.000
_cell.length_b   1.000
_cell.length_c   1.000
_cell.angle_alpha   90.00
_cell.angle_beta   90.00
_cell.angle_gamma   90.00
#
_symmetry.space_group_name_H-M   'P 1'
#
loop_
_entity.id
_entity.type
_entity.pdbx_description
1 polymer ?
#
loop_
_entity_poly.entity_id
_entity_poly.type
_entity_poly.pdbx_seq_one_letter_code
_entity_poly.pdbx_strand_id
1 'polypeptide(L)'
;MMELVTGGSGSGKSAYAEDSVCRCQRFLKQNEKESAPLYYIADMFPYGKETEEKIENHRKMRAGKGFRTLEWYQDLPGKLAEKTSPDLSGACVLLECVSNLTANEMYMEGGAGENTVEAVVNGIRLLKKKCRHLIVVTNEVFSESEPDSAEMTVYKKNLAQINRALAEMSDRVTEVIYGIPIFVKGKQTPEDKMPESRMPEEKQAEGKK
;
A
#
# COMPACT_ATOMS: atom_id res chain seq x y z
N MET A 1 1.13 -13.88 -4.13
CA MET A 1 2.16 -13.01 -4.75
C MET A 1 2.28 -11.72 -3.93
N MET A 2 3.49 -11.17 -3.79
CA MET A 2 3.71 -9.87 -3.14
C MET A 2 4.45 -8.93 -4.10
N GLU A 3 3.92 -7.71 -4.28
CA GLU A 3 4.58 -6.63 -5.00
C GLU A 3 4.90 -5.48 -4.06
N LEU A 4 6.14 -4.99 -4.11
CA LEU A 4 6.54 -3.74 -3.47
C LEU A 4 6.55 -2.62 -4.52
N VAL A 5 5.78 -1.57 -4.27
CA VAL A 5 5.70 -0.39 -5.13
C VAL A 5 6.38 0.78 -4.45
N THR A 6 7.36 1.39 -5.12
CA THR A 6 8.11 2.53 -4.61
C THR A 6 8.08 3.71 -5.57
N GLY A 7 8.53 4.86 -5.13
CA GLY A 7 8.68 6.08 -5.91
C GLY A 7 8.60 7.34 -5.06
N GLY A 8 9.03 8.45 -5.61
CA GLY A 8 8.98 9.76 -4.95
C GLY A 8 7.57 10.27 -4.70
N SER A 9 7.44 11.36 -3.95
CA SER A 9 6.16 12.03 -3.74
C SER A 9 5.58 12.48 -5.09
N GLY A 10 4.27 12.27 -5.29
CA GLY A 10 3.60 12.64 -6.55
C GLY A 10 3.97 11.79 -7.78
N SER A 11 4.74 10.72 -7.63
CA SER A 11 5.18 9.87 -8.76
C SER A 11 4.06 9.09 -9.46
N GLY A 12 2.86 9.02 -8.87
CA GLY A 12 1.74 8.20 -9.37
C GLY A 12 1.71 6.77 -8.81
N LYS A 13 2.59 6.44 -7.85
CA LYS A 13 2.69 5.09 -7.26
C LYS A 13 1.40 4.59 -6.61
N SER A 14 0.64 5.48 -5.92
CA SER A 14 -0.64 5.11 -5.29
C SER A 14 -1.68 4.68 -6.33
N ALA A 15 -1.84 5.46 -7.40
CA ALA A 15 -2.73 5.13 -8.51
C ALA A 15 -2.33 3.80 -9.17
N TYR A 16 -1.04 3.61 -9.44
CA TYR A 16 -0.52 2.36 -9.99
C TYR A 16 -0.82 1.17 -9.07
N ALA A 17 -0.56 1.30 -7.76
CA ALA A 17 -0.76 0.22 -6.78
C ALA A 17 -2.25 -0.16 -6.66
N GLU A 18 -3.15 0.83 -6.61
CA GLU A 18 -4.60 0.61 -6.62
C GLU A 18 -5.06 -0.12 -7.89
N ASP A 19 -4.60 0.30 -9.06
CA ASP A 19 -4.95 -0.35 -10.32
C ASP A 19 -4.37 -1.77 -10.40
N SER A 20 -3.13 -1.97 -9.92
CA SER A 20 -2.49 -3.28 -9.90
C SER A 20 -3.28 -4.27 -9.04
N VAL A 21 -3.67 -3.90 -7.80
CA VAL A 21 -4.44 -4.79 -6.94
C VAL A 21 -5.85 -5.07 -7.49
N CYS A 22 -6.47 -4.08 -8.14
CA CYS A 22 -7.75 -4.27 -8.83
C CYS A 22 -7.62 -5.21 -10.05
N ARG A 23 -6.51 -5.14 -10.80
CA ARG A 23 -6.23 -6.10 -11.89
C ARG A 23 -6.08 -7.52 -11.37
N CYS A 24 -5.32 -7.71 -10.27
CA CYS A 24 -5.21 -9.01 -9.61
C CYS A 24 -6.59 -9.57 -9.22
N GLN A 25 -7.43 -8.75 -8.60
CA GLN A 25 -8.78 -9.17 -8.22
C GLN A 25 -9.63 -9.59 -9.43
N ARG A 26 -9.62 -8.80 -10.51
CA ARG A 26 -10.37 -9.12 -11.73
C ARG A 26 -9.89 -10.41 -12.38
N PHE A 27 -8.57 -10.59 -12.42
CA PHE A 27 -7.96 -11.81 -12.96
C PHE A 27 -8.44 -13.04 -12.21
N LEU A 28 -8.40 -13.04 -10.86
CA LEU A 28 -8.89 -14.14 -10.03
C LEU A 28 -10.37 -14.43 -10.28
N LYS A 29 -11.21 -13.40 -10.30
CA LYS A 29 -12.65 -13.56 -10.55
C LYS A 29 -12.98 -14.13 -11.92
N GLN A 30 -12.25 -13.72 -12.97
CA GLN A 30 -12.55 -14.10 -14.36
C GLN A 30 -11.94 -15.46 -14.73
N ASN A 31 -10.71 -15.73 -14.30
CA ASN A 31 -9.95 -16.88 -14.76
C ASN A 31 -9.95 -18.04 -13.76
N GLU A 32 -9.97 -17.76 -12.48
CA GLU A 32 -9.95 -18.78 -11.43
C GLU A 32 -11.33 -18.99 -10.80
N LYS A 33 -12.32 -18.12 -11.12
CA LYS A 33 -13.68 -18.12 -10.54
C LYS A 33 -13.70 -18.08 -9.01
N GLU A 34 -12.63 -17.50 -8.42
CA GLU A 34 -12.48 -17.37 -6.99
C GLU A 34 -13.17 -16.10 -6.46
N SER A 35 -13.70 -16.19 -5.25
CA SER A 35 -14.06 -15.00 -4.50
C SER A 35 -12.78 -14.30 -4.07
N ALA A 36 -12.53 -13.10 -4.59
CA ALA A 36 -11.37 -12.31 -4.29
C ALA A 36 -11.80 -10.97 -3.66
N PRO A 37 -12.03 -10.94 -2.33
CA PRO A 37 -12.33 -9.69 -1.65
C PRO A 37 -11.13 -8.73 -1.76
N LEU A 38 -11.44 -7.44 -1.82
CA LEU A 38 -10.45 -6.37 -1.99
C LEU A 38 -10.37 -5.57 -0.70
N TYR A 39 -9.19 -5.54 -0.09
CA TYR A 39 -8.93 -4.80 1.14
C TYR A 39 -7.88 -3.72 0.93
N TYR A 40 -8.09 -2.60 1.63
CA TYR A 40 -7.14 -1.52 1.74
C TYR A 40 -6.78 -1.34 3.22
N ILE A 41 -5.51 -1.51 3.56
CA ILE A 41 -5.00 -1.21 4.89
C ILE A 41 -4.51 0.23 4.88
N ALA A 42 -5.26 1.09 5.59
CA ALA A 42 -4.95 2.49 5.78
C ALA A 42 -4.16 2.66 7.08
N ASP A 43 -2.92 3.04 6.96
CA ASP A 43 -2.04 3.28 8.11
C ASP A 43 -1.73 4.77 8.35
N MET A 44 -2.26 5.67 7.53
CA MET A 44 -2.13 7.10 7.74
C MET A 44 -3.05 7.57 8.88
N PHE A 45 -2.45 7.90 10.02
CA PHE A 45 -3.18 8.43 11.18
C PHE A 45 -3.51 9.91 10.96
N PRO A 46 -4.74 10.39 11.31
CA PRO A 46 -5.18 11.77 11.06
C PRO A 46 -4.56 12.77 12.06
N TYR A 47 -3.30 13.14 11.83
CA TYR A 47 -2.62 14.19 12.61
C TYR A 47 -2.91 15.60 12.09
N GLY A 48 -4.17 16.04 12.17
CA GLY A 48 -4.57 17.40 11.78
C GLY A 48 -4.93 17.53 10.29
N LYS A 49 -5.28 18.76 9.90
CA LYS A 49 -5.97 19.08 8.63
C LYS A 49 -5.25 18.57 7.37
N GLU A 50 -3.95 18.76 7.28
CA GLU A 50 -3.19 18.34 6.10
C GLU A 50 -3.26 16.81 5.87
N THR A 51 -3.16 16.05 6.96
CA THR A 51 -3.26 14.59 6.90
C THR A 51 -4.70 14.16 6.60
N GLU A 52 -5.69 14.83 7.17
CA GLU A 52 -7.10 14.58 6.87
C GLU A 52 -7.43 14.82 5.40
N GLU A 53 -6.91 15.89 4.80
CA GLU A 53 -7.07 16.18 3.37
C GLU A 53 -6.42 15.08 2.48
N LYS A 54 -5.24 14.60 2.86
CA LYS A 54 -4.59 13.49 2.17
C LYS A 54 -5.42 12.20 2.27
N ILE A 55 -5.92 11.86 3.47
CA ILE A 55 -6.81 10.72 3.70
C ILE A 55 -8.07 10.82 2.85
N GLU A 56 -8.68 11.99 2.79
CA GLU A 56 -9.89 12.21 1.98
C GLU A 56 -9.61 12.06 0.48
N ASN A 57 -8.48 12.55 0.00
CA ASN A 57 -8.06 12.36 -1.39
C ASN A 57 -7.87 10.87 -1.72
N HIS A 58 -7.21 10.10 -0.84
CA HIS A 58 -7.08 8.65 -0.99
C HIS A 58 -8.44 7.93 -0.96
N ARG A 59 -9.39 8.39 -0.11
CA ARG A 59 -10.76 7.84 -0.10
C ARG A 59 -11.48 8.09 -1.41
N LYS A 60 -11.36 9.30 -1.98
CA LYS A 60 -11.94 9.66 -3.29
C LYS A 60 -11.35 8.81 -4.42
N MET A 61 -10.05 8.60 -4.45
CA MET A 61 -9.38 7.76 -5.46
C MET A 61 -9.90 6.31 -5.43
N ARG A 62 -10.22 5.79 -4.24
CA ARG A 62 -10.74 4.42 -4.07
C ARG A 62 -12.25 4.30 -4.23
N ALA A 63 -12.97 5.41 -4.30
CA ALA A 63 -14.43 5.38 -4.40
C ALA A 63 -14.88 4.58 -5.63
N GLY A 64 -15.84 3.69 -5.44
CA GLY A 64 -16.38 2.83 -6.51
C GLY A 64 -15.52 1.63 -6.91
N LYS A 65 -14.28 1.48 -6.41
CA LYS A 65 -13.40 0.34 -6.74
C LYS A 65 -13.70 -0.93 -5.91
N GLY A 66 -14.56 -0.84 -4.90
CA GLY A 66 -15.01 -1.99 -4.10
C GLY A 66 -14.06 -2.39 -2.96
N PHE A 67 -13.20 -1.50 -2.53
CA PHE A 67 -12.35 -1.70 -1.38
C PHE A 67 -13.12 -1.75 -0.06
N ARG A 68 -12.71 -2.69 0.82
CA ARG A 68 -13.04 -2.70 2.24
C ARG A 68 -11.84 -2.13 2.98
N THR A 69 -12.01 -0.98 3.65
CA THR A 69 -10.90 -0.30 4.35
C THR A 69 -10.75 -0.86 5.76
N LEU A 70 -9.49 -1.15 6.13
CA LEU A 70 -9.05 -1.52 7.47
C LEU A 70 -8.13 -0.40 7.96
N GLU A 71 -8.52 0.30 9.02
CA GLU A 71 -7.71 1.37 9.62
C GLU A 71 -6.77 0.74 10.66
N TRP A 72 -5.59 0.30 10.20
CA TRP A 72 -4.57 -0.37 10.99
C TRP A 72 -3.30 0.46 11.00
N TYR A 73 -3.15 1.27 12.01
CA TYR A 73 -2.08 2.26 12.10
C TYR A 73 -0.75 1.70 12.61
N GLN A 74 -0.79 0.64 13.41
CA GLN A 74 0.37 -0.04 14.01
C GLN A 74 0.02 -1.48 14.39
N ASP A 75 1.00 -2.25 14.87
CA ASP A 75 0.85 -3.63 15.37
C ASP A 75 0.10 -4.54 14.39
N LEU A 76 0.58 -4.63 13.15
CA LEU A 76 -0.01 -5.54 12.16
C LEU A 76 -0.15 -6.98 12.68
N PRO A 77 0.83 -7.57 13.43
CA PRO A 77 0.67 -8.90 13.99
C PRO A 77 -0.53 -9.01 14.93
N GLY A 78 -0.70 -8.08 15.86
CA GLY A 78 -1.82 -8.03 16.78
C GLY A 78 -3.15 -7.85 16.04
N LYS A 79 -3.20 -6.90 15.07
CA LYS A 79 -4.38 -6.68 14.23
C LYS A 79 -4.80 -7.94 13.47
N LEU A 80 -3.84 -8.68 12.93
CA LEU A 80 -4.10 -9.95 12.24
C LEU A 80 -4.55 -11.09 13.16
N ALA A 81 -4.28 -10.98 14.45
CA ALA A 81 -4.66 -11.96 15.48
C ALA A 81 -6.01 -11.64 16.16
N GLU A 82 -6.52 -10.43 16.03
CA GLU A 82 -7.81 -10.03 16.60
C GLU A 82 -8.95 -10.90 16.06
N LYS A 83 -9.88 -11.29 16.93
CA LYS A 83 -11.08 -12.06 16.53
C LYS A 83 -11.99 -11.31 15.56
N THR A 84 -11.92 -9.99 15.58
CA THR A 84 -12.66 -9.08 14.68
C THR A 84 -11.97 -8.87 13.34
N SER A 85 -10.73 -9.33 13.18
CA SER A 85 -10.00 -9.26 11.93
C SER A 85 -10.72 -10.07 10.84
N PRO A 86 -10.88 -9.52 9.63
CA PRO A 86 -11.50 -10.27 8.55
C PRO A 86 -10.62 -11.45 8.12
N ASP A 87 -11.24 -12.48 7.60
CA ASP A 87 -10.50 -13.52 6.88
C ASP A 87 -9.96 -12.94 5.56
N LEU A 88 -8.64 -12.90 5.47
CA LEU A 88 -7.92 -12.41 4.29
C LEU A 88 -7.57 -13.54 3.31
N SER A 89 -7.96 -14.78 3.59
CA SER A 89 -7.74 -15.91 2.69
C SER A 89 -8.38 -15.64 1.33
N GLY A 90 -7.63 -15.81 0.25
CA GLY A 90 -8.09 -15.48 -1.10
C GLY A 90 -8.17 -13.97 -1.42
N ALA A 91 -7.92 -13.08 -0.46
CA ALA A 91 -8.04 -11.64 -0.66
C ALA A 91 -6.89 -11.04 -1.50
N CYS A 92 -7.22 -9.94 -2.19
CA CYS A 92 -6.25 -8.99 -2.72
C CYS A 92 -6.17 -7.80 -1.75
N VAL A 93 -4.97 -7.52 -1.26
CA VAL A 93 -4.73 -6.52 -0.21
C VAL A 93 -3.76 -5.46 -0.71
N LEU A 94 -4.09 -4.21 -0.49
CA LEU A 94 -3.20 -3.05 -0.66
C LEU A 94 -2.90 -2.44 0.70
N LEU A 95 -1.62 -2.32 1.05
CA LEU A 95 -1.15 -1.59 2.23
C LEU A 95 -0.49 -0.28 1.80
N GLU A 96 -0.97 0.83 2.32
CA GLU A 96 -0.47 2.17 2.00
C GLU A 96 -0.42 3.07 3.25
N CYS A 97 0.83 3.40 3.71
CA CYS A 97 2.12 3.04 3.15
C CYS A 97 3.14 2.70 4.26
N VAL A 98 4.18 1.95 3.91
CA VAL A 98 5.23 1.54 4.84
C VAL A 98 5.89 2.70 5.58
N SER A 99 6.03 3.86 4.93
CA SER A 99 6.62 5.06 5.57
C SER A 99 5.77 5.55 6.74
N ASN A 100 4.44 5.60 6.60
CA ASN A 100 3.55 5.95 7.71
C ASN A 100 3.58 4.87 8.80
N LEU A 101 3.47 3.60 8.41
CA LEU A 101 3.54 2.49 9.35
C LEU A 101 4.84 2.51 10.15
N THR A 102 5.98 2.80 9.50
CA THR A 102 7.28 2.94 10.17
C THR A 102 7.26 4.09 11.19
N ALA A 103 6.74 5.26 10.81
CA ALA A 103 6.63 6.39 11.72
C ALA A 103 5.70 6.09 12.90
N ASN A 104 4.57 5.44 12.65
CA ASN A 104 3.63 5.07 13.68
C ASN A 104 4.25 4.09 14.68
N GLU A 105 4.93 3.05 14.20
CA GLU A 105 5.63 2.07 15.07
C GLU A 105 6.77 2.71 15.87
N MET A 106 7.41 3.76 15.35
CA MET A 106 8.47 4.47 16.07
C MET A 106 7.94 5.42 17.14
N TYR A 107 6.85 6.13 16.87
CA TYR A 107 6.51 7.33 17.62
C TYR A 107 5.12 7.31 18.28
N MET A 108 4.21 6.44 17.87
CA MET A 108 2.88 6.35 18.50
C MET A 108 2.96 5.58 19.83
N GLU A 109 2.08 5.93 20.75
CA GLU A 109 1.87 5.14 21.95
C GLU A 109 1.46 3.71 21.60
N GLY A 110 2.14 2.73 22.20
CA GLY A 110 1.95 1.31 21.88
C GLY A 110 2.67 0.83 20.62
N GLY A 111 3.41 1.68 19.93
CA GLY A 111 4.27 1.29 18.81
C GLY A 111 5.52 0.51 19.28
N ALA A 112 6.21 -0.10 18.33
CA ALA A 112 7.34 -1.00 18.60
C ALA A 112 8.64 -0.29 19.06
N GLY A 113 8.72 1.05 18.89
CA GLY A 113 9.90 1.85 19.30
C GLY A 113 11.18 1.37 18.64
N GLU A 114 12.16 0.96 19.42
CA GLU A 114 13.46 0.46 18.92
C GLU A 114 13.33 -0.81 18.07
N ASN A 115 12.26 -1.58 18.24
CA ASN A 115 12.01 -2.82 17.50
C ASN A 115 11.19 -2.59 16.19
N THR A 116 11.00 -1.34 15.77
CA THR A 116 10.17 -0.98 14.60
C THR A 116 10.50 -1.78 13.35
N VAL A 117 11.78 -1.98 13.02
CA VAL A 117 12.19 -2.70 11.81
C VAL A 117 11.67 -4.15 11.84
N GLU A 118 11.84 -4.83 12.98
CA GLU A 118 11.38 -6.21 13.14
C GLU A 118 9.85 -6.31 13.11
N ALA A 119 9.16 -5.41 13.83
CA ALA A 119 7.71 -5.37 13.90
C ALA A 119 7.07 -5.18 12.53
N VAL A 120 7.50 -4.18 11.77
CA VAL A 120 6.97 -3.90 10.42
C VAL A 120 7.25 -5.06 9.47
N VAL A 121 8.49 -5.53 9.39
CA VAL A 121 8.88 -6.63 8.49
C VAL A 121 8.13 -7.92 8.83
N ASN A 122 8.00 -8.24 10.11
CA ASN A 122 7.24 -9.43 10.56
C ASN A 122 5.75 -9.29 10.27
N GLY A 123 5.16 -8.12 10.54
CA GLY A 123 3.75 -7.84 10.26
C GLY A 123 3.42 -8.03 8.78
N ILE A 124 4.22 -7.45 7.88
CA ILE A 124 4.03 -7.60 6.43
C ILE A 124 4.28 -9.03 5.96
N ARG A 125 5.25 -9.75 6.56
CA ARG A 125 5.48 -11.17 6.29
C ARG A 125 4.27 -12.04 6.67
N LEU A 126 3.64 -11.76 7.81
CA LEU A 126 2.42 -12.44 8.23
C LEU A 126 1.26 -12.13 7.30
N LEU A 127 1.09 -10.87 6.92
CA LEU A 127 0.07 -10.43 5.96
C LEU A 127 0.23 -11.13 4.60
N LYS A 128 1.47 -11.20 4.08
CA LYS A 128 1.79 -11.95 2.84
C LYS A 128 1.34 -13.41 2.90
N LYS A 129 1.44 -14.06 4.06
CA LYS A 129 1.01 -15.46 4.24
C LYS A 129 -0.51 -15.63 4.30
N LYS A 130 -1.23 -14.58 4.71
CA LYS A 130 -2.69 -14.62 4.94
C LYS A 130 -3.51 -14.25 3.71
N CYS A 131 -2.95 -13.59 2.71
CA CYS A 131 -3.69 -13.14 1.53
C CYS A 131 -3.16 -13.75 0.23
N ARG A 132 -3.98 -13.70 -0.82
CA ARG A 132 -3.62 -14.25 -2.15
C ARG A 132 -2.66 -13.33 -2.88
N HIS A 133 -2.98 -12.03 -2.93
CA HIS A 133 -2.14 -10.98 -3.49
C HIS A 133 -1.95 -9.87 -2.47
N LEU A 134 -0.71 -9.43 -2.29
CA LEU A 134 -0.35 -8.30 -1.44
C LEU A 134 0.41 -7.27 -2.26
N ILE A 135 -0.09 -6.05 -2.30
CA ILE A 135 0.62 -4.90 -2.82
C ILE A 135 0.95 -3.97 -1.66
N VAL A 136 2.20 -3.61 -1.54
CA VAL A 136 2.72 -2.77 -0.46
C VAL A 136 3.34 -1.53 -1.07
N VAL A 137 2.86 -0.36 -0.67
CA VAL A 137 3.41 0.93 -1.11
C VAL A 137 4.43 1.43 -0.11
N THR A 138 5.57 1.87 -0.60
CA THR A 138 6.58 2.59 0.18
C THR A 138 7.00 3.87 -0.51
N ASN A 139 7.70 4.76 0.20
CA ASN A 139 8.21 6.01 -0.34
C ASN A 139 9.74 5.97 -0.50
N GLU A 140 10.20 6.63 -1.56
CA GLU A 140 11.58 7.06 -1.70
C GLU A 140 11.68 8.44 -1.05
N VAL A 141 12.44 8.56 0.04
CA VAL A 141 12.63 9.79 0.84
C VAL A 141 14.11 10.08 1.10
N PHE A 142 15.00 9.37 0.40
CA PHE A 142 16.43 9.40 0.67
C PHE A 142 17.18 10.43 -0.16
N SER A 143 16.54 10.96 -1.22
CA SER A 143 17.15 11.92 -2.16
C SER A 143 16.97 13.38 -1.76
N GLU A 144 16.41 13.66 -0.58
CA GLU A 144 16.24 15.02 -0.07
C GLU A 144 17.60 15.60 0.36
N SER A 145 17.87 16.86 -0.06
CA SER A 145 19.17 17.50 0.05
C SER A 145 19.39 18.30 1.35
N GLU A 146 18.37 18.47 2.19
CA GLU A 146 18.50 19.19 3.46
C GLU A 146 19.10 18.29 4.55
N PRO A 147 19.92 18.86 5.48
CA PRO A 147 20.44 18.09 6.60
C PRO A 147 19.31 17.54 7.47
N ASP A 148 19.32 16.23 7.66
CA ASP A 148 18.34 15.57 8.51
C ASP A 148 18.54 15.89 9.99
N SER A 149 17.46 16.04 10.75
CA SER A 149 17.52 15.97 12.21
C SER A 149 17.99 14.58 12.67
N ALA A 150 18.41 14.45 13.91
CA ALA A 150 18.77 13.15 14.48
C ALA A 150 17.61 12.12 14.37
N GLU A 151 16.39 12.58 14.62
CA GLU A 151 15.18 11.76 14.52
C GLU A 151 14.92 11.33 13.06
N MET A 152 15.03 12.26 12.10
CA MET A 152 14.86 11.95 10.68
C MET A 152 15.93 10.98 10.19
N THR A 153 17.16 11.10 10.68
CA THR A 153 18.25 10.15 10.37
C THR A 153 17.90 8.74 10.83
N VAL A 154 17.36 8.59 12.06
CA VAL A 154 16.95 7.28 12.60
C VAL A 154 15.76 6.74 11.81
N TYR A 155 14.77 7.56 11.52
CA TYR A 155 13.62 7.18 10.70
C TYR A 155 14.04 6.69 9.31
N LYS A 156 14.83 7.48 8.57
CA LYS A 156 15.34 7.09 7.25
C LYS A 156 16.15 5.78 7.31
N LYS A 157 16.99 5.60 8.34
CA LYS A 157 17.74 4.36 8.54
C LYS A 157 16.81 3.14 8.72
N ASN A 158 15.79 3.26 9.58
CA ASN A 158 14.83 2.20 9.80
C ASN A 158 14.03 1.89 8.53
N LEU A 159 13.52 2.92 7.85
CA LEU A 159 12.77 2.76 6.59
C LEU A 159 13.64 2.10 5.51
N ALA A 160 14.92 2.46 5.40
CA ALA A 160 15.84 1.84 4.45
C ALA A 160 16.03 0.33 4.73
N GLN A 161 16.18 -0.06 6.01
CA GLN A 161 16.29 -1.47 6.40
C GLN A 161 15.00 -2.24 6.09
N ILE A 162 13.84 -1.64 6.41
CA ILE A 162 12.54 -2.22 6.11
C ILE A 162 12.38 -2.39 4.60
N ASN A 163 12.60 -1.34 3.81
CA ASN A 163 12.46 -1.38 2.35
C ASN A 163 13.34 -2.47 1.72
N ARG A 164 14.57 -2.62 2.20
CA ARG A 164 15.48 -3.68 1.74
C ARG A 164 14.91 -5.06 2.04
N ALA A 165 14.47 -5.33 3.28
CA ALA A 165 13.90 -6.60 3.67
C ALA A 165 12.60 -6.91 2.89
N LEU A 166 11.77 -5.89 2.66
CA LEU A 166 10.55 -6.04 1.85
C LEU A 166 10.87 -6.33 0.39
N ALA A 167 11.87 -5.65 -0.21
CA ALA A 167 12.31 -5.92 -1.57
C ALA A 167 12.85 -7.35 -1.73
N GLU A 168 13.62 -7.84 -0.74
CA GLU A 168 14.14 -9.21 -0.75
C GLU A 168 13.00 -10.26 -0.74
N MET A 169 11.97 -10.07 0.08
CA MET A 169 10.85 -11.01 0.18
C MET A 169 9.75 -10.84 -0.86
N SER A 170 9.76 -9.75 -1.62
CA SER A 170 8.77 -9.49 -2.67
C SER A 170 9.03 -10.33 -3.90
N ASP A 171 7.97 -10.79 -4.54
CA ASP A 171 8.04 -11.50 -5.82
C ASP A 171 8.29 -10.50 -6.98
N ARG A 172 7.83 -9.24 -6.80
CA ARG A 172 8.03 -8.14 -7.72
C ARG A 172 8.34 -6.84 -6.97
N VAL A 173 9.22 -6.02 -7.54
CA VAL A 173 9.50 -4.64 -7.08
C VAL A 173 9.32 -3.72 -8.27
N THR A 174 8.45 -2.74 -8.12
CA THR A 174 8.13 -1.76 -9.15
C THR A 174 8.42 -0.35 -8.65
N GLU A 175 9.24 0.38 -9.37
CA GLU A 175 9.41 1.82 -9.15
C GLU A 175 8.51 2.59 -10.11
N VAL A 176 7.80 3.59 -9.59
CA VAL A 176 6.93 4.44 -10.41
C VAL A 176 7.56 5.82 -10.54
N ILE A 177 7.87 6.21 -11.78
CA ILE A 177 8.46 7.51 -12.12
C ILE A 177 7.53 8.20 -13.13
N TYR A 178 7.01 9.37 -12.77
CA TYR A 178 6.09 10.14 -13.64
C TYR A 178 4.89 9.32 -14.15
N GLY A 179 4.34 8.45 -13.31
CA GLY A 179 3.24 7.55 -13.69
C GLY A 179 3.66 6.30 -14.47
N ILE A 180 4.95 6.18 -14.82
CA ILE A 180 5.47 5.05 -15.59
C ILE A 180 6.03 3.99 -14.63
N PRO A 181 5.50 2.74 -14.62
CA PRO A 181 6.04 1.66 -13.82
C PRO A 181 7.30 1.06 -14.44
N ILE A 182 8.35 0.93 -13.65
CA ILE A 182 9.62 0.29 -14.01
C ILE A 182 9.80 -0.94 -13.14
N PHE A 183 9.87 -2.12 -13.75
CA PHE A 183 10.07 -3.37 -13.02
C PHE A 183 11.54 -3.54 -12.64
N VAL A 184 11.86 -3.29 -11.35
CA VAL A 184 13.22 -3.45 -10.81
C VAL A 184 13.52 -4.91 -10.50
N LYS A 185 12.50 -5.67 -10.07
CA LYS A 185 12.56 -7.11 -9.79
C LYS A 185 11.29 -7.79 -10.27
N GLY A 186 11.42 -9.02 -10.76
CA GLY A 186 10.29 -9.80 -11.28
C GLY A 186 9.98 -9.47 -12.74
N LYS A 187 8.88 -10.05 -13.24
CA LYS A 187 8.43 -9.88 -14.63
C LYS A 187 6.95 -9.50 -14.66
N GLN A 188 6.50 -9.03 -15.81
CA GLN A 188 5.06 -8.89 -16.07
C GLN A 188 4.35 -10.23 -15.88
N THR A 189 3.18 -10.17 -15.29
CA THR A 189 2.30 -11.31 -15.03
C THR A 189 1.06 -11.24 -15.94
N PRO A 190 0.28 -12.31 -16.06
CA PRO A 190 -0.95 -12.27 -16.84
C PRO A 190 -1.94 -11.20 -16.36
N GLU A 191 -1.97 -10.91 -15.07
CA GLU A 191 -2.82 -9.89 -14.45
C GLU A 191 -2.50 -8.48 -14.97
N ASP A 192 -1.25 -8.19 -15.28
CA ASP A 192 -0.82 -6.88 -15.79
C ASP A 192 -1.41 -6.57 -17.19
N LYS A 193 -1.86 -7.60 -17.92
CA LYS A 193 -2.50 -7.46 -19.21
C LYS A 193 -4.00 -7.17 -19.14
N MET A 194 -4.57 -7.21 -17.93
CA MET A 194 -5.98 -6.85 -17.74
C MET A 194 -6.16 -5.34 -18.01
N PRO A 195 -7.23 -4.93 -18.71
CA PRO A 195 -7.47 -3.52 -18.98
C PRO A 195 -7.62 -2.73 -17.68
N GLU A 196 -7.15 -1.50 -17.68
CA GLU A 196 -7.41 -0.56 -16.59
C GLU A 196 -8.90 -0.40 -16.34
N SER A 197 -9.30 -0.19 -15.09
CA SER A 197 -10.69 0.16 -14.78
C SER A 197 -10.93 1.59 -15.27
N ARG A 198 -11.54 1.75 -16.46
CA ARG A 198 -12.09 3.05 -16.83
C ARG A 198 -13.11 3.44 -15.78
N MET A 199 -12.88 4.56 -15.09
CA MET A 199 -13.95 5.23 -14.35
C MET A 199 -15.10 5.45 -15.35
N PRO A 200 -16.37 5.22 -14.95
CA PRO A 200 -17.49 5.63 -15.78
C PRO A 200 -17.30 7.13 -16.07
N GLU A 201 -17.26 7.51 -17.35
CA GLU A 201 -17.28 8.91 -17.75
C GLU A 201 -18.48 9.55 -17.03
N GLU A 202 -18.22 10.53 -16.15
CA GLU A 202 -19.28 11.38 -15.64
C GLU A 202 -20.01 11.93 -16.85
N LYS A 203 -21.27 11.53 -17.02
CA LYS A 203 -22.15 12.14 -18.01
C LYS A 203 -22.15 13.63 -17.70
N GLN A 204 -21.44 14.40 -18.52
CA GLN A 204 -21.59 15.84 -18.57
C GLN A 204 -23.09 16.08 -18.78
N ALA A 205 -23.75 16.55 -17.72
CA ALA A 205 -25.11 17.00 -17.81
C ALA A 205 -25.09 18.22 -18.77
N GLU A 206 -25.45 17.97 -20.02
CA GLU A 206 -25.78 19.03 -20.96
C GLU A 206 -26.88 19.86 -20.34
N GLY A 207 -26.49 21.07 -19.90
CA GLY A 207 -27.44 22.11 -19.59
C GLY A 207 -28.21 22.45 -20.86
N LYS A 208 -29.43 21.99 -20.92
CA LYS A 208 -30.43 22.57 -21.85
C LYS A 208 -31.05 23.77 -21.17
N LYS A 209 -30.88 24.89 -21.88
CA LYS A 209 -31.51 26.19 -21.80
C LYS A 209 -32.83 26.29 -21.02
#